data_aade7332b88be38b1ef7b9b96d5867b8
#
_entry.id   aade7332b88be38b1ef7b9b96d5867b8
#
_cell.length_a   1.000
_cell.length_b   1.000
_cell.length_c   1.000
_cell.angle_alpha   90.00
_cell.angle_beta   90.00
_cell.angle_gamma   90.00
#
_symmetry.space_group_name_H-M   'P 1'
#
loop_
_entity.id
_entity.type
_entity.pdbx_description
1 polymer ?
#
loop_
_entity_poly.entity_id
_entity_poly.type
_entity_poly.pdbx_seq_one_letter_code
_entity_poly.pdbx_strand_id
1 'polypeptide(L)'
;MKKFLLLIYLAIYITGCNVTKNSFDDLDSDTLLANTDSLMKKYPDNPQLINAIIDARLLLAENDFEQYKKILIIDPNNLIAKYHIHMNEGKSHHKKGHKNGQWDAIQSFSKAASLIDTLGEPHFWIAKAYEKKDEMDFESALESYDIALKLYLPKKIRPAVINKRNDLIKRKKTFEDFWK
;
A
#
# COMPACT_ATOMS: atom_id res chain seq x y z
N MET A 1 -47.77 -6.53 -40.85
CA MET A 1 -47.18 -7.49 -39.89
C MET A 1 -45.69 -7.29 -39.68
N LYS A 2 -44.84 -7.00 -40.70
CA LYS A 2 -43.38 -6.82 -40.51
C LYS A 2 -42.95 -5.62 -39.65
N LYS A 3 -43.73 -4.52 -39.63
CA LYS A 3 -43.42 -3.32 -38.81
C LYS A 3 -43.72 -3.49 -37.31
N PHE A 4 -44.60 -4.40 -36.94
CA PHE A 4 -44.93 -4.70 -35.53
C PHE A 4 -43.85 -5.58 -34.85
N LEU A 5 -43.21 -6.48 -35.61
CA LEU A 5 -42.11 -7.31 -35.13
C LEU A 5 -40.85 -6.48 -34.84
N LEU A 6 -40.63 -5.41 -35.63
CA LEU A 6 -39.44 -4.55 -35.42
C LEU A 6 -39.53 -3.71 -34.13
N LEU A 7 -40.76 -3.29 -33.76
CA LEU A 7 -41.01 -2.56 -32.50
C LEU A 7 -40.82 -3.44 -31.25
N ILE A 8 -41.19 -4.73 -31.35
CA ILE A 8 -40.95 -5.69 -30.23
C ILE A 8 -39.47 -5.98 -30.07
N TYR A 9 -38.70 -6.09 -31.16
CA TYR A 9 -37.23 -6.28 -31.08
C TYR A 9 -36.51 -5.05 -30.49
N LEU A 10 -36.99 -3.83 -30.80
CA LEU A 10 -36.41 -2.61 -30.23
C LEU A 10 -36.73 -2.45 -28.75
N ALA A 11 -37.90 -2.89 -28.29
CA ALA A 11 -38.31 -2.85 -26.89
C ALA A 11 -37.48 -3.83 -26.02
N ILE A 12 -37.02 -4.96 -26.58
CA ILE A 12 -36.19 -5.94 -25.86
C ILE A 12 -34.76 -5.39 -25.69
N TYR A 13 -34.26 -4.57 -26.62
CA TYR A 13 -32.89 -3.96 -26.50
C TYR A 13 -32.82 -2.81 -25.49
N ILE A 14 -33.94 -2.17 -25.14
CA ILE A 14 -33.96 -1.04 -24.20
C ILE A 14 -34.12 -1.52 -22.75
N THR A 15 -34.58 -2.75 -22.52
CA THR A 15 -34.71 -3.31 -21.15
C THR A 15 -33.43 -4.02 -20.63
N GLY A 16 -32.34 -4.04 -21.41
CA GLY A 16 -31.13 -4.82 -21.16
C GLY A 16 -29.98 -4.12 -20.40
N CYS A 17 -30.20 -2.92 -19.87
CA CYS A 17 -29.25 -2.28 -18.98
C CYS A 17 -29.96 -1.66 -17.77
N ASN A 18 -30.62 -2.48 -16.97
CA ASN A 18 -30.70 -2.19 -15.55
C ASN A 18 -29.29 -2.48 -14.98
N VAL A 19 -28.44 -1.48 -15.04
CA VAL A 19 -27.39 -1.37 -14.05
C VAL A 19 -28.12 -1.33 -12.71
N THR A 20 -28.21 -2.47 -12.04
CA THR A 20 -28.69 -2.55 -10.67
C THR A 20 -27.74 -1.65 -9.88
N LYS A 21 -28.20 -0.43 -9.58
CA LYS A 21 -27.52 0.49 -8.68
C LYS A 21 -27.28 -0.33 -7.41
N ASN A 22 -26.04 -0.62 -7.11
CA ASN A 22 -25.72 -1.45 -5.97
C ASN A 22 -26.26 -0.74 -4.73
N SER A 23 -27.13 -1.40 -3.98
CA SER A 23 -27.81 -0.83 -2.82
C SER A 23 -26.84 -0.41 -1.68
N PHE A 24 -25.55 -0.65 -1.84
CA PHE A 24 -24.50 -0.33 -0.88
C PHE A 24 -23.76 0.97 -1.21
N ASP A 25 -23.79 1.45 -2.46
CA ASP A 25 -23.14 2.70 -2.88
C ASP A 25 -23.82 3.95 -2.30
N ASP A 26 -25.07 3.82 -1.86
CA ASP A 26 -25.84 4.91 -1.25
C ASP A 26 -25.68 4.96 0.30
N LEU A 27 -24.98 3.99 0.91
CA LEU A 27 -24.67 3.99 2.35
C LEU A 27 -23.43 4.84 2.61
N ASP A 28 -23.53 5.77 3.57
CA ASP A 28 -22.33 6.46 4.05
C ASP A 28 -21.38 5.49 4.77
N SER A 29 -20.09 5.82 4.76
CA SER A 29 -19.04 4.96 5.29
C SER A 29 -19.25 4.60 6.77
N ASP A 30 -19.75 5.53 7.58
CA ASP A 30 -19.94 5.30 9.02
C ASP A 30 -21.05 4.29 9.25
N THR A 31 -22.19 4.46 8.58
CA THR A 31 -23.33 3.52 8.62
C THR A 31 -22.91 2.13 8.11
N LEU A 32 -22.16 2.06 7.02
CA LEU A 32 -21.66 0.83 6.45
C LEU A 32 -20.77 0.09 7.44
N LEU A 33 -19.82 0.79 8.06
CA LEU A 33 -18.87 0.23 9.01
C LEU A 33 -19.50 -0.17 10.34
N ALA A 34 -20.48 0.60 10.82
CA ALA A 34 -21.23 0.26 12.04
C ALA A 34 -22.06 -1.02 11.88
N ASN A 35 -22.54 -1.30 10.68
CA ASN A 35 -23.38 -2.47 10.38
C ASN A 35 -22.66 -3.61 9.67
N THR A 36 -21.32 -3.59 9.58
CA THR A 36 -20.51 -4.57 8.83
C THR A 36 -20.91 -6.00 9.15
N ASP A 37 -20.94 -6.41 10.44
CA ASP A 37 -21.21 -7.79 10.84
C ASP A 37 -22.62 -8.24 10.44
N SER A 38 -23.61 -7.37 10.61
CA SER A 38 -25.00 -7.63 10.22
C SER A 38 -25.16 -7.78 8.71
N LEU A 39 -24.49 -6.88 7.95
CA LEU A 39 -24.51 -6.89 6.50
C LEU A 39 -23.79 -8.10 5.93
N MET A 40 -22.63 -8.45 6.44
CA MET A 40 -21.86 -9.64 6.03
C MET A 40 -22.61 -10.94 6.35
N LYS A 41 -23.34 -10.99 7.49
CA LYS A 41 -24.19 -12.13 7.81
C LYS A 41 -25.38 -12.26 6.86
N LYS A 42 -25.97 -11.13 6.43
CA LYS A 42 -27.12 -11.09 5.54
C LYS A 42 -26.77 -11.35 4.07
N TYR A 43 -25.59 -10.92 3.65
CA TYR A 43 -25.11 -11.00 2.29
C TYR A 43 -23.68 -11.60 2.27
N PRO A 44 -23.52 -12.86 2.67
CA PRO A 44 -22.22 -13.54 2.68
C PRO A 44 -21.67 -13.60 1.25
N ASP A 45 -20.37 -13.37 1.11
CA ASP A 45 -19.64 -13.44 -0.17
C ASP A 45 -20.15 -12.49 -1.27
N ASN A 46 -20.87 -11.41 -0.90
CA ASN A 46 -21.27 -10.39 -1.88
C ASN A 46 -20.09 -9.48 -2.21
N PRO A 47 -19.55 -9.52 -3.46
CA PRO A 47 -18.34 -8.79 -3.80
C PRO A 47 -18.49 -7.27 -3.70
N GLN A 48 -19.69 -6.74 -4.01
CA GLN A 48 -19.95 -5.29 -3.96
C GLN A 48 -19.94 -4.80 -2.51
N LEU A 49 -20.57 -5.55 -1.59
CA LEU A 49 -20.54 -5.24 -0.17
C LEU A 49 -19.12 -5.31 0.39
N ILE A 50 -18.39 -6.38 0.06
CA ILE A 50 -16.99 -6.56 0.50
C ILE A 50 -16.13 -5.39 0.04
N ASN A 51 -16.20 -5.01 -1.24
CA ASN A 51 -15.45 -3.88 -1.78
C ASN A 51 -15.84 -2.56 -1.10
N ALA A 52 -17.13 -2.28 -0.93
CA ALA A 52 -17.59 -1.07 -0.26
C ALA A 52 -17.06 -0.97 1.18
N ILE A 53 -17.06 -2.08 1.94
CA ILE A 53 -16.49 -2.12 3.30
C ILE A 53 -14.97 -1.89 3.28
N ILE A 54 -14.24 -2.50 2.35
CA ILE A 54 -12.80 -2.32 2.20
C ILE A 54 -12.49 -0.86 1.88
N ASP A 55 -13.18 -0.26 0.92
CA ASP A 55 -12.98 1.14 0.51
C ASP A 55 -13.26 2.10 1.68
N ALA A 56 -14.36 1.89 2.43
CA ALA A 56 -14.66 2.68 3.62
C ALA A 56 -13.56 2.56 4.70
N ARG A 57 -13.01 1.35 4.91
CA ARG A 57 -11.90 1.15 5.86
C ARG A 57 -10.60 1.79 5.37
N LEU A 58 -10.30 1.76 4.07
CA LEU A 58 -9.12 2.40 3.50
C LEU A 58 -9.15 3.93 3.69
N LEU A 59 -10.33 4.55 3.56
CA LEU A 59 -10.49 5.99 3.84
C LEU A 59 -10.17 6.35 5.30
N LEU A 60 -10.50 5.48 6.27
CA LEU A 60 -10.20 5.70 7.68
C LEU A 60 -8.77 5.30 8.06
N ALA A 61 -8.14 4.40 7.31
CA ALA A 61 -6.85 3.80 7.65
C ALA A 61 -5.69 4.81 7.68
N GLU A 62 -5.82 5.96 7.02
CA GLU A 62 -4.84 7.05 7.11
C GLU A 62 -4.67 7.55 8.55
N ASN A 63 -5.74 7.58 9.33
CA ASN A 63 -5.77 8.06 10.72
C ASN A 63 -5.88 6.92 11.75
N ASP A 64 -6.29 5.73 11.33
CA ASP A 64 -6.46 4.55 12.20
C ASP A 64 -5.85 3.29 11.57
N PHE A 65 -4.63 3.00 11.95
CA PHE A 65 -3.86 1.85 11.43
C PHE A 65 -4.56 0.50 11.65
N GLU A 66 -5.43 0.35 12.66
CA GLU A 66 -6.16 -0.89 12.91
C GLU A 66 -7.14 -1.26 11.78
N GLN A 67 -7.53 -0.29 10.96
CA GLN A 67 -8.38 -0.55 9.80
C GLN A 67 -7.71 -1.50 8.79
N TYR A 68 -6.38 -1.42 8.60
CA TYR A 68 -5.66 -2.38 7.74
C TYR A 68 -5.77 -3.83 8.24
N LYS A 69 -5.73 -4.04 9.56
CA LYS A 69 -5.92 -5.37 10.15
C LYS A 69 -7.35 -5.88 9.95
N LYS A 70 -8.34 -4.99 10.12
CA LYS A 70 -9.76 -5.33 9.88
C LYS A 70 -10.01 -5.66 8.41
N ILE A 71 -9.31 -5.02 7.46
CA ILE A 71 -9.37 -5.38 6.04
C ILE A 71 -8.87 -6.80 5.84
N LEU A 72 -7.75 -7.21 6.46
CA LEU A 72 -7.20 -8.55 6.30
C LEU A 72 -8.08 -9.67 6.91
N ILE A 73 -9.00 -9.34 7.81
CA ILE A 73 -10.02 -10.31 8.30
C ILE A 73 -11.03 -10.61 7.18
N ILE A 74 -11.37 -9.60 6.39
CA ILE A 74 -12.37 -9.70 5.31
C ILE A 74 -11.72 -10.22 4.01
N ASP A 75 -10.58 -9.66 3.64
CA ASP A 75 -9.77 -10.05 2.48
C ASP A 75 -8.32 -10.31 2.91
N PRO A 76 -7.97 -11.56 3.27
CA PRO A 76 -6.62 -11.92 3.68
C PRO A 76 -5.55 -11.68 2.60
N ASN A 77 -5.93 -11.48 1.36
CA ASN A 77 -5.01 -11.24 0.23
C ASN A 77 -4.92 -9.77 -0.19
N ASN A 78 -5.55 -8.85 0.53
CA ASN A 78 -5.50 -7.43 0.22
C ASN A 78 -4.07 -6.88 0.24
N LEU A 79 -3.56 -6.53 -0.94
CA LEU A 79 -2.17 -6.10 -1.11
C LEU A 79 -1.88 -4.76 -0.41
N ILE A 80 -2.84 -3.82 -0.45
CA ILE A 80 -2.70 -2.50 0.16
C ILE A 80 -2.58 -2.63 1.68
N ALA A 81 -3.47 -3.41 2.29
CA ALA A 81 -3.44 -3.63 3.73
C ALA A 81 -2.14 -4.33 4.18
N LYS A 82 -1.72 -5.40 3.47
CA LYS A 82 -0.44 -6.08 3.73
C LYS A 82 0.75 -5.13 3.60
N TYR A 83 0.78 -4.32 2.54
CA TYR A 83 1.83 -3.33 2.31
C TYR A 83 1.97 -2.39 3.51
N HIS A 84 0.89 -1.77 3.95
CA HIS A 84 0.92 -0.84 5.08
C HIS A 84 1.29 -1.50 6.39
N ILE A 85 0.87 -2.75 6.63
CA ILE A 85 1.28 -3.52 7.80
C ILE A 85 2.77 -3.76 7.81
N HIS A 86 3.36 -4.25 6.71
CA HIS A 86 4.81 -4.48 6.63
C HIS A 86 5.62 -3.17 6.69
N MET A 87 5.12 -2.09 6.10
CA MET A 87 5.73 -0.77 6.26
C MET A 87 5.77 -0.31 7.73
N ASN A 88 4.68 -0.51 8.46
CA ASN A 88 4.60 -0.14 9.88
C ASN A 88 5.50 -1.03 10.77
N GLU A 89 5.52 -2.34 10.52
CA GLU A 89 6.44 -3.28 11.19
C GLU A 89 7.89 -2.86 10.98
N GLY A 90 8.27 -2.60 9.73
CA GLY A 90 9.62 -2.13 9.39
C GLY A 90 9.99 -0.83 10.10
N LYS A 91 9.09 0.16 10.11
CA LYS A 91 9.30 1.43 10.83
C LYS A 91 9.44 1.20 12.34
N SER A 92 8.67 0.28 12.93
CA SER A 92 8.76 -0.10 14.33
C SER A 92 10.10 -0.74 14.67
N HIS A 93 10.56 -1.73 13.87
CA HIS A 93 11.88 -2.36 14.03
C HIS A 93 13.01 -1.35 13.86
N HIS A 94 12.95 -0.50 12.84
CA HIS A 94 13.94 0.54 12.60
C HIS A 94 14.06 1.51 13.78
N LYS A 95 12.95 1.86 14.44
CA LYS A 95 12.94 2.74 15.62
C LYS A 95 13.66 2.14 16.81
N LYS A 96 13.65 0.82 17.03
CA LYS A 96 14.32 0.12 18.14
C LYS A 96 15.83 0.34 18.17
N GLY A 97 16.47 0.61 17.04
CA GLY A 97 17.81 1.17 16.98
C GLY A 97 18.97 0.17 17.04
N HIS A 98 18.78 -1.06 17.53
CA HIS A 98 19.84 -2.07 17.60
C HIS A 98 20.05 -2.80 16.27
N LYS A 99 21.23 -3.40 16.07
CA LYS A 99 21.63 -4.04 14.81
C LYS A 99 20.64 -5.09 14.31
N ASN A 100 20.17 -5.97 15.18
CA ASN A 100 19.18 -6.99 14.82
C ASN A 100 17.84 -6.38 14.41
N GLY A 101 17.41 -5.30 15.06
CA GLY A 101 16.20 -4.57 14.68
C GLY A 101 16.30 -3.94 13.28
N GLN A 102 17.52 -3.61 12.80
CA GLN A 102 17.67 -3.13 11.42
C GLN A 102 17.52 -4.25 10.38
N TRP A 103 17.98 -5.48 10.70
CA TRP A 103 17.72 -6.64 9.84
C TRP A 103 16.22 -6.96 9.74
N ASP A 104 15.51 -6.94 10.88
CA ASP A 104 14.06 -7.15 10.91
C ASP A 104 13.32 -6.06 10.12
N ALA A 105 13.81 -4.81 10.22
CA ALA A 105 13.28 -3.69 9.44
C ALA A 105 13.48 -3.89 7.94
N ILE A 106 14.70 -4.26 7.50
CA ILE A 106 15.00 -4.55 6.10
C ILE A 106 14.07 -5.66 5.58
N GLN A 107 13.90 -6.74 6.35
CA GLN A 107 13.03 -7.84 5.96
C GLN A 107 11.56 -7.39 5.79
N SER A 108 11.05 -6.59 6.74
CA SER A 108 9.67 -6.10 6.67
C SER A 108 9.46 -5.14 5.49
N PHE A 109 10.39 -4.21 5.26
CA PHE A 109 10.34 -3.31 4.10
C PHE A 109 10.49 -4.06 2.77
N SER A 110 11.31 -5.12 2.71
CA SER A 110 11.43 -5.96 1.52
C SER A 110 10.14 -6.70 1.20
N LYS A 111 9.41 -7.18 2.23
CA LYS A 111 8.07 -7.73 2.05
C LYS A 111 7.11 -6.69 1.48
N ALA A 112 7.14 -5.45 2.00
CA ALA A 112 6.32 -4.37 1.45
C ALA A 112 6.68 -4.07 -0.01
N ALA A 113 7.97 -3.99 -0.35
CA ALA A 113 8.44 -3.76 -1.72
C ALA A 113 7.98 -4.85 -2.70
N SER A 114 7.92 -6.11 -2.26
CA SER A 114 7.47 -7.23 -3.10
C SER A 114 5.95 -7.25 -3.36
N LEU A 115 5.16 -6.57 -2.52
CA LEU A 115 3.70 -6.47 -2.69
C LEU A 115 3.30 -5.39 -3.69
N ILE A 116 4.03 -4.26 -3.71
CA ILE A 116 3.79 -3.12 -4.63
C ILE A 116 5.16 -2.65 -5.13
N ASP A 117 5.65 -3.27 -6.19
CA ASP A 117 6.98 -3.09 -6.76
C ASP A 117 7.22 -1.74 -7.43
N THR A 118 6.17 -0.98 -7.68
CA THR A 118 6.23 0.36 -8.27
C THR A 118 6.55 1.47 -7.26
N LEU A 119 6.49 1.19 -5.95
CA LEU A 119 6.70 2.17 -4.89
C LEU A 119 8.16 2.20 -4.41
N GLY A 120 8.76 3.40 -4.40
CA GLY A 120 10.12 3.62 -3.93
C GLY A 120 10.25 3.79 -2.41
N GLU A 121 9.15 4.04 -1.68
CA GLU A 121 9.21 4.29 -0.24
C GLU A 121 9.81 3.11 0.56
N PRO A 122 9.47 1.84 0.30
CA PRO A 122 10.09 0.72 1.00
C PRO A 122 11.62 0.70 0.83
N HIS A 123 12.12 0.93 -0.39
CA HIS A 123 13.56 0.98 -0.69
C HIS A 123 14.27 2.15 0.00
N PHE A 124 13.61 3.30 0.13
CA PHE A 124 14.12 4.40 0.95
C PHE A 124 14.32 3.99 2.41
N TRP A 125 13.37 3.26 2.98
CA TRP A 125 13.49 2.78 4.35
C TRP A 125 14.52 1.65 4.51
N ILE A 126 14.68 0.78 3.50
CA ILE A 126 15.75 -0.23 3.44
C ILE A 126 17.11 0.47 3.47
N ALA A 127 17.33 1.49 2.64
CA ALA A 127 18.57 2.27 2.64
C ALA A 127 18.89 2.85 4.02
N LYS A 128 17.90 3.46 4.68
CA LYS A 128 18.06 4.00 6.05
C LYS A 128 18.38 2.91 7.08
N ALA A 129 17.80 1.72 6.92
CA ALA A 129 18.09 0.60 7.81
C ALA A 129 19.51 0.07 7.61
N TYR A 130 20.03 0.01 6.38
CA TYR A 130 21.43 -0.31 6.10
C TYR A 130 22.37 0.70 6.72
N GLU A 131 22.17 2.02 6.51
CA GLU A 131 22.99 3.06 7.15
C GLU A 131 23.02 2.95 8.68
N LYS A 132 21.89 2.57 9.30
CA LYS A 132 21.80 2.46 10.76
C LYS A 132 22.35 1.14 11.30
N LYS A 133 22.32 0.08 10.48
CA LYS A 133 22.88 -1.24 10.80
C LYS A 133 24.41 -1.19 10.84
N ASP A 134 25.00 -0.55 9.84
CA ASP A 134 26.44 -0.43 9.65
C ASP A 134 26.74 0.85 8.86
N GLU A 135 27.44 1.80 9.50
CA GLU A 135 27.75 3.09 8.91
C GLU A 135 28.71 3.00 7.71
N MET A 136 29.37 1.85 7.53
CA MET A 136 30.31 1.57 6.42
C MET A 136 29.71 0.69 5.32
N ASP A 137 28.45 0.22 5.46
CA ASP A 137 27.76 -0.51 4.41
C ASP A 137 27.18 0.46 3.34
N PHE A 138 28.12 1.23 2.74
CA PHE A 138 27.78 2.28 1.77
C PHE A 138 27.07 1.71 0.53
N GLU A 139 27.53 0.53 0.04
CA GLU A 139 27.04 -0.07 -1.20
C GLU A 139 25.57 -0.45 -1.08
N SER A 140 25.20 -1.22 -0.07
CA SER A 140 23.82 -1.68 0.13
C SER A 140 22.85 -0.51 0.33
N ALA A 141 23.29 0.52 1.07
CA ALA A 141 22.49 1.71 1.30
C ALA A 141 22.33 2.55 0.02
N LEU A 142 23.41 2.78 -0.76
CA LEU A 142 23.36 3.53 -2.03
C LEU A 142 22.51 2.83 -3.06
N GLU A 143 22.67 1.50 -3.25
CA GLU A 143 21.83 0.71 -4.15
C GLU A 143 20.35 0.86 -3.83
N SER A 144 20.00 0.77 -2.54
CA SER A 144 18.62 0.92 -2.09
C SER A 144 18.06 2.32 -2.35
N TYR A 145 18.87 3.39 -2.15
CA TYR A 145 18.47 4.76 -2.53
C TYR A 145 18.28 4.90 -4.04
N ASP A 146 19.15 4.29 -4.84
CA ASP A 146 19.06 4.34 -6.30
C ASP A 146 17.82 3.63 -6.83
N ILE A 147 17.45 2.48 -6.25
CA ILE A 147 16.19 1.81 -6.55
C ILE A 147 14.99 2.70 -6.17
N ALA A 148 15.01 3.29 -4.97
CA ALA A 148 13.94 4.17 -4.52
C ALA A 148 13.71 5.35 -5.47
N LEU A 149 14.79 5.94 -6.02
CA LEU A 149 14.71 7.08 -6.94
C LEU A 149 14.23 6.71 -8.34
N LYS A 150 14.40 5.46 -8.77
CA LYS A 150 13.89 4.94 -10.05
C LYS A 150 12.38 4.67 -10.01
N LEU A 151 11.83 4.39 -8.83
CA LEU A 151 10.44 4.07 -8.61
C LEU A 151 9.61 5.31 -8.24
N TYR A 152 8.29 5.13 -8.11
CA TYR A 152 7.42 6.21 -7.68
C TYR A 152 7.70 6.59 -6.22
N LEU A 153 7.95 7.88 -6.00
CA LEU A 153 8.09 8.49 -4.68
C LEU A 153 7.17 9.71 -4.58
N PRO A 154 6.42 9.85 -3.48
CA PRO A 154 5.66 11.07 -3.21
C PRO A 154 6.55 12.31 -3.28
N LYS A 155 6.03 13.42 -3.82
CA LYS A 155 6.76 14.68 -3.99
C LYS A 155 7.42 15.18 -2.70
N LYS A 156 6.81 14.91 -1.54
CA LYS A 156 7.34 15.29 -0.21
C LYS A 156 8.56 14.45 0.21
N ILE A 157 8.67 13.21 -0.24
CA ILE A 157 9.72 12.27 0.17
C ILE A 157 10.92 12.34 -0.75
N ARG A 158 10.72 12.50 -2.06
CA ARG A 158 11.80 12.48 -3.08
C ARG A 158 13.00 13.38 -2.75
N PRO A 159 12.84 14.64 -2.32
CA PRO A 159 13.98 15.49 -1.96
C PRO A 159 14.80 14.93 -0.78
N ALA A 160 14.15 14.34 0.21
CA ALA A 160 14.82 13.73 1.35
C ALA A 160 15.67 12.51 0.91
N VAL A 161 15.17 11.71 -0.03
CA VAL A 161 15.92 10.57 -0.60
C VAL A 161 17.17 11.06 -1.34
N ILE A 162 17.03 12.07 -2.19
CA ILE A 162 18.14 12.65 -2.94
C ILE A 162 19.22 13.20 -1.98
N ASN A 163 18.82 13.96 -0.95
CA ASN A 163 19.75 14.54 0.01
C ASN A 163 20.49 13.44 0.79
N LYS A 164 19.78 12.43 1.29
CA LYS A 164 20.40 11.31 2.03
C LYS A 164 21.39 10.53 1.18
N ARG A 165 21.03 10.22 -0.07
CA ARG A 165 21.94 9.58 -1.03
C ARG A 165 23.20 10.42 -1.26
N ASN A 166 23.07 11.71 -1.51
CA ASN A 166 24.21 12.60 -1.77
C ASN A 166 25.12 12.75 -0.55
N ASP A 167 24.55 12.80 0.66
CA ASP A 167 25.32 12.83 1.90
C ASP A 167 26.09 11.51 2.11
N LEU A 168 25.48 10.39 1.78
CA LEU A 168 26.13 9.08 1.86
C LEU A 168 27.30 8.95 0.87
N ILE A 169 27.16 9.47 -0.36
CA ILE A 169 28.26 9.52 -1.34
C ILE A 169 29.43 10.34 -0.81
N LYS A 170 29.17 11.50 -0.20
CA LYS A 170 30.23 12.32 0.41
C LYS A 170 30.94 11.58 1.53
N ARG A 171 30.20 10.93 2.42
CA ARG A 171 30.76 10.12 3.52
C ARG A 171 31.61 8.98 2.99
N LYS A 172 31.13 8.23 1.99
CA LYS A 172 31.88 7.16 1.32
C LYS A 172 33.21 7.68 0.78
N LYS A 173 33.18 8.79 0.02
CA LYS A 173 34.38 9.42 -0.54
C LYS A 173 35.38 9.81 0.57
N THR A 174 34.91 10.44 1.64
CA THR A 174 35.78 10.82 2.77
C THR A 174 36.43 9.61 3.41
N PHE A 175 35.68 8.52 3.56
CA PHE A 175 36.18 7.25 4.08
C PHE A 175 37.26 6.65 3.16
N GLU A 176 37.03 6.58 1.87
CA GLU A 176 37.98 6.06 0.87
C GLU A 176 39.27 6.90 0.82
N ASP A 177 39.16 8.23 0.92
CA ASP A 177 40.28 9.14 0.89
C ASP A 177 41.17 9.06 2.17
N PHE A 178 40.53 8.66 3.30
CA PHE A 178 41.26 8.45 4.57
C PHE A 178 42.18 7.21 4.55
N TRP A 179 41.82 6.19 3.77
CA TRP A 179 42.54 4.92 3.70
C TRP A 179 43.50 4.81 2.50
N LYS A 180 43.68 5.86 1.72
CA LYS A 180 44.67 6.00 0.63
C LYS A 180 45.95 6.62 1.14
#